data_91e6b6c6e2f293cae2462822dfe05f86
#
_entry.id   91e6b6c6e2f293cae2462822dfe05f86
#
_cell.length_a   1.000
_cell.length_b   1.000
_cell.length_c   1.000
_cell.angle_alpha   90.00
_cell.angle_beta   90.00
_cell.angle_gamma   90.00
#
_symmetry.space_group_name_H-M   'P 1'
#
loop_
_entity.id
_entity.type
_entity.pdbx_description
1 polymer ?
#
loop_
_entity_poly.entity_id
_entity_poly.type
_entity_poly.pdbx_seq_one_letter_code
_entity_poly.pdbx_strand_id
1 'polypeptide(L)'
;MGGRPSERLDDVAERLGATTLPLDLTDTDEIESSCEIVDELDVLVHNAGLSVPGRVAQSSVEEWRATFDVNVFGAVALTLTLLPALRSARGQVVFINSGAGRKASPIMASYSASKFALRAFADSLREDEPELRVTTVYPGRTDSTMQRELVAFEGGEYDPAKFLHPDTVAAAVAQALATPPDGHVHEVVIRPAGR
;
A
#
# COMPACT_ATOMS: atom_id res chain seq x y z
N MET A 1 9.04 2.45 11.42
CA MET A 1 8.35 1.48 10.53
C MET A 1 7.01 1.13 11.16
N GLY A 2 5.89 1.47 10.48
CA GLY A 2 4.53 1.29 11.02
C GLY A 2 3.94 -0.09 10.72
N GLY A 3 3.12 -0.61 11.64
CA GLY A 3 2.36 -1.84 11.46
C GLY A 3 1.79 -2.38 12.75
N ARG A 4 0.93 -3.40 12.66
CA ARG A 4 0.38 -4.06 13.85
C ARG A 4 1.50 -4.67 14.69
N PRO A 5 1.41 -4.58 16.03
CA PRO A 5 2.40 -5.20 16.92
C PRO A 5 2.62 -6.68 16.59
N SER A 6 3.86 -7.07 16.35
CA SER A 6 4.20 -8.45 16.01
C SER A 6 5.72 -8.67 16.08
N GLU A 7 6.16 -9.87 16.44
CA GLU A 7 7.57 -10.27 16.39
C GLU A 7 8.22 -9.98 15.03
N ARG A 8 7.44 -10.18 13.94
CA ARG A 8 7.92 -9.87 12.59
C ARG A 8 8.21 -8.38 12.37
N LEU A 9 7.41 -7.47 12.95
CA LEU A 9 7.65 -6.03 12.88
C LEU A 9 8.96 -5.68 13.58
N ASP A 10 9.16 -6.25 14.77
CA ASP A 10 10.33 -6.00 15.60
C ASP A 10 11.60 -6.57 14.95
N ASP A 11 11.57 -7.83 14.48
CA ASP A 11 12.69 -8.47 13.78
C ASP A 11 13.14 -7.69 12.53
N VAL A 12 12.17 -7.19 11.75
CA VAL A 12 12.50 -6.43 10.53
C VAL A 12 13.05 -5.05 10.91
N ALA A 13 12.51 -4.40 11.93
CA ALA A 13 13.00 -3.11 12.40
C ALA A 13 14.42 -3.23 12.94
N GLU A 14 14.72 -4.24 13.77
CA GLU A 14 16.06 -4.52 14.28
C GLU A 14 17.07 -4.73 13.13
N ARG A 15 16.73 -5.59 12.18
CA ARG A 15 17.58 -5.87 11.01
C ARG A 15 17.90 -4.64 10.18
N LEU A 16 16.97 -3.69 10.11
CA LEU A 16 17.11 -2.45 9.34
C LEU A 16 17.65 -1.28 10.17
N GLY A 17 17.84 -1.45 11.48
CA GLY A 17 18.18 -0.34 12.38
C GLY A 17 17.09 0.72 12.45
N ALA A 18 15.82 0.33 12.27
CA ALA A 18 14.68 1.23 12.23
C ALA A 18 13.90 1.22 13.54
N THR A 19 13.21 2.32 13.83
CA THR A 19 12.25 2.39 14.95
C THR A 19 10.90 1.82 14.51
N THR A 20 10.22 1.09 15.39
CA THR A 20 8.85 0.65 15.20
C THR A 20 7.85 1.75 15.59
N LEU A 21 6.75 1.82 14.87
CA LEU A 21 5.57 2.61 15.19
C LEU A 21 4.37 1.65 15.17
N PRO A 22 4.10 0.95 16.28
CA PRO A 22 2.98 0.02 16.35
C PRO A 22 1.66 0.77 16.19
N LEU A 23 0.82 0.34 15.26
CA LEU A 23 -0.55 0.86 15.08
C LEU A 23 -1.40 -0.10 14.25
N ASP A 24 -2.72 -0.11 14.49
CA ASP A 24 -3.69 -0.75 13.60
C ASP A 24 -4.34 0.32 12.70
N LEU A 25 -4.28 0.12 11.39
CA LEU A 25 -4.87 1.05 10.41
C LEU A 25 -6.40 1.10 10.46
N THR A 26 -7.06 0.20 11.19
CA THR A 26 -8.51 0.22 11.39
C THR A 26 -8.94 1.00 12.63
N ASP A 27 -7.98 1.45 13.45
CA ASP A 27 -8.20 2.26 14.63
C ASP A 27 -7.67 3.69 14.42
N THR A 28 -8.58 4.62 14.20
CA THR A 28 -8.24 6.02 13.92
C THR A 28 -7.65 6.73 15.13
N ASP A 29 -8.10 6.39 16.33
CA ASP A 29 -7.61 7.00 17.58
C ASP A 29 -6.15 6.53 17.85
N GLU A 30 -5.86 5.25 17.56
CA GLU A 30 -4.50 4.72 17.63
C GLU A 30 -3.59 5.36 16.58
N ILE A 31 -4.07 5.60 15.36
CA ILE A 31 -3.32 6.31 14.32
C ILE A 31 -2.95 7.72 14.78
N GLU A 32 -3.93 8.48 15.28
CA GLU A 32 -3.71 9.86 15.73
C GLU A 32 -2.67 9.89 16.85
N SER A 33 -2.89 9.12 17.93
CA SER A 33 -2.00 9.10 19.10
C SER A 33 -0.59 8.62 18.78
N SER A 34 -0.44 7.59 17.93
CA SER A 34 0.87 7.06 17.55
C SER A 34 1.67 8.02 16.67
N CYS A 35 1.00 8.86 15.89
CA CYS A 35 1.64 9.79 14.97
C CYS A 35 1.92 11.18 15.57
N GLU A 36 1.44 11.50 16.78
CA GLU A 36 1.69 12.79 17.47
C GLU A 36 3.17 13.18 17.59
N ILE A 37 4.06 12.19 17.60
CA ILE A 37 5.51 12.39 17.73
C ILE A 37 6.20 12.74 16.40
N VAL A 38 5.45 12.78 15.29
CA VAL A 38 6.03 12.98 13.94
C VAL A 38 5.82 14.42 13.50
N ASP A 39 6.82 15.26 13.68
CA ASP A 39 6.78 16.67 13.31
C ASP A 39 7.19 16.94 11.85
N GLU A 40 8.01 16.05 11.28
CA GLU A 40 8.51 16.15 9.90
C GLU A 40 8.62 14.76 9.28
N LEU A 41 8.17 14.60 8.01
CA LEU A 41 8.14 13.33 7.34
C LEU A 41 8.52 13.46 5.85
N ASP A 42 9.70 12.98 5.49
CA ASP A 42 10.19 13.01 4.10
C ASP A 42 9.45 12.02 3.20
N VAL A 43 9.10 10.84 3.70
CA VAL A 43 8.48 9.79 2.89
C VAL A 43 7.45 9.00 3.67
N LEU A 44 6.22 8.91 3.13
CA LEU A 44 5.18 8.00 3.59
C LEU A 44 4.93 6.92 2.54
N VAL A 45 5.09 5.64 2.91
CA VAL A 45 4.78 4.51 2.02
C VAL A 45 3.58 3.74 2.54
N HIS A 46 2.45 3.84 1.85
CA HIS A 46 1.26 3.02 2.09
C HIS A 46 1.44 1.64 1.44
N ASN A 47 1.91 0.67 2.22
CA ASN A 47 2.15 -0.70 1.76
C ASN A 47 1.14 -1.71 2.33
N ALA A 48 0.49 -1.40 3.44
CA ALA A 48 -0.50 -2.29 4.05
C ALA A 48 -1.66 -2.58 3.09
N GLY A 49 -2.17 -3.80 3.15
CA GLY A 49 -3.31 -4.18 2.33
C GLY A 49 -3.87 -5.54 2.70
N LEU A 50 -5.17 -5.66 2.53
CA LEU A 50 -5.95 -6.87 2.72
C LEU A 50 -6.60 -7.28 1.40
N SER A 51 -6.61 -8.58 1.13
CA SER A 51 -7.33 -9.16 -0.01
C SER A 51 -8.10 -10.39 0.45
N VAL A 52 -9.41 -10.37 0.24
CA VAL A 52 -10.30 -11.51 0.48
C VAL A 52 -10.82 -11.97 -0.89
N PRO A 53 -10.25 -13.06 -1.47
CA PRO A 53 -10.72 -13.58 -2.75
C PRO A 53 -12.07 -14.26 -2.58
N GLY A 54 -13.00 -13.98 -3.51
CA GLY A 54 -14.33 -14.58 -3.50
C GLY A 54 -15.17 -14.10 -4.68
N ARG A 55 -16.17 -14.93 -5.06
CA ARG A 55 -17.17 -14.51 -6.07
C ARG A 55 -18.11 -13.49 -5.46
N VAL A 56 -18.53 -12.48 -6.22
CA VAL A 56 -19.47 -11.44 -5.75
C VAL A 56 -20.70 -12.02 -5.06
N ALA A 57 -21.29 -13.07 -5.65
CA ALA A 57 -22.48 -13.73 -5.09
C ALA A 57 -22.26 -14.46 -3.76
N GLN A 58 -21.02 -14.63 -3.34
CA GLN A 58 -20.62 -15.35 -2.12
C GLN A 58 -19.95 -14.42 -1.09
N SER A 59 -19.65 -13.16 -1.49
CA SER A 59 -19.02 -12.19 -0.59
C SER A 59 -20.04 -11.56 0.35
N SER A 60 -19.63 -11.26 1.57
CA SER A 60 -20.42 -10.54 2.56
C SER A 60 -20.07 -9.04 2.57
N VAL A 61 -20.99 -8.21 3.08
CA VAL A 61 -20.73 -6.78 3.27
C VAL A 61 -19.61 -6.56 4.31
N GLU A 62 -19.48 -7.45 5.27
CA GLU A 62 -18.46 -7.43 6.30
C GLU A 62 -17.05 -7.61 5.70
N GLU A 63 -16.88 -8.54 4.75
CA GLU A 63 -15.61 -8.71 4.01
C GLU A 63 -15.25 -7.46 3.18
N TRP A 64 -16.26 -6.82 2.58
CA TRP A 64 -16.06 -5.56 1.88
C TRP A 64 -15.62 -4.45 2.83
N ARG A 65 -16.30 -4.28 3.98
CA ARG A 65 -15.92 -3.30 5.00
C ARG A 65 -14.49 -3.53 5.47
N ALA A 66 -14.14 -4.75 5.90
CA ALA A 66 -12.79 -5.06 6.34
C ALA A 66 -11.73 -4.74 5.28
N THR A 67 -12.03 -5.03 3.99
CA THR A 67 -11.12 -4.70 2.89
C THR A 67 -10.96 -3.18 2.71
N PHE A 68 -12.05 -2.41 2.81
CA PHE A 68 -12.02 -0.96 2.69
C PHE A 68 -11.41 -0.28 3.92
N ASP A 69 -11.67 -0.79 5.12
CA ASP A 69 -11.11 -0.26 6.36
C ASP A 69 -9.58 -0.25 6.31
N VAL A 70 -8.96 -1.36 5.90
CA VAL A 70 -7.51 -1.45 5.78
C VAL A 70 -6.98 -0.71 4.54
N ASN A 71 -7.56 -0.98 3.35
CA ASN A 71 -6.96 -0.56 2.07
C ASN A 71 -7.24 0.91 1.72
N VAL A 72 -8.30 1.49 2.28
CA VAL A 72 -8.76 2.85 1.94
C VAL A 72 -8.79 3.73 3.18
N PHE A 73 -9.66 3.44 4.14
CA PHE A 73 -9.88 4.34 5.27
C PHE A 73 -8.65 4.48 6.15
N GLY A 74 -7.93 3.38 6.43
CA GLY A 74 -6.66 3.44 7.16
C GLY A 74 -5.58 4.25 6.43
N ALA A 75 -5.48 4.11 5.10
CA ALA A 75 -4.55 4.92 4.32
C ALA A 75 -4.95 6.40 4.30
N VAL A 76 -6.26 6.71 4.21
CA VAL A 76 -6.77 8.08 4.30
C VAL A 76 -6.49 8.66 5.68
N ALA A 77 -6.87 7.97 6.76
CA ALA A 77 -6.66 8.43 8.12
C ALA A 77 -5.18 8.72 8.40
N LEU A 78 -4.30 7.76 8.10
CA LEU A 78 -2.85 7.92 8.29
C LEU A 78 -2.27 9.09 7.47
N THR A 79 -2.75 9.27 6.22
CA THR A 79 -2.32 10.42 5.40
C THR A 79 -2.77 11.73 6.02
N LEU A 80 -4.04 11.85 6.44
CA LEU A 80 -4.57 13.09 7.01
C LEU A 80 -3.86 13.45 8.31
N THR A 81 -3.61 12.48 9.18
CA THR A 81 -2.86 12.69 10.44
C THR A 81 -1.43 13.16 10.19
N LEU A 82 -0.73 12.58 9.20
CA LEU A 82 0.65 12.91 8.88
C LEU A 82 0.79 14.06 7.86
N LEU A 83 -0.30 14.61 7.34
CA LEU A 83 -0.27 15.66 6.33
C LEU A 83 0.50 16.92 6.78
N PRO A 84 0.37 17.41 8.02
CA PRO A 84 1.19 18.54 8.50
C PRO A 84 2.68 18.24 8.43
N ALA A 85 3.12 17.05 8.87
CA ALA A 85 4.53 16.63 8.85
C ALA A 85 5.06 16.45 7.43
N LEU A 86 4.24 15.91 6.51
CA LEU A 86 4.57 15.81 5.09
C LEU A 86 4.72 17.18 4.43
N ARG A 87 3.83 18.13 4.73
CA ARG A 87 3.94 19.51 4.23
C ARG A 87 5.20 20.21 4.74
N SER A 88 5.57 20.01 6.02
CA SER A 88 6.78 20.55 6.63
C SER A 88 8.04 20.15 5.86
N ALA A 89 8.13 18.86 5.47
CA ALA A 89 9.25 18.29 4.73
C ALA A 89 9.17 18.50 3.20
N ARG A 90 8.06 18.99 2.64
CA ARG A 90 7.75 18.87 1.21
C ARG A 90 7.90 17.42 0.74
N GLY A 91 7.34 16.51 1.50
CA GLY A 91 7.59 15.08 1.47
C GLY A 91 7.02 14.38 0.24
N GLN A 92 7.20 13.07 0.26
CA GLN A 92 6.73 12.18 -0.81
C GLN A 92 5.77 11.14 -0.24
N VAL A 93 4.69 10.85 -0.96
CA VAL A 93 3.75 9.79 -0.60
C VAL A 93 3.76 8.72 -1.69
N VAL A 94 3.96 7.47 -1.30
CA VAL A 94 3.93 6.33 -2.21
C VAL A 94 2.78 5.39 -1.83
N PHE A 95 1.89 5.13 -2.77
CA PHE A 95 0.83 4.14 -2.62
C PHE A 95 1.20 2.85 -3.35
N ILE A 96 1.37 1.75 -2.61
CA ILE A 96 1.47 0.42 -3.21
C ILE A 96 0.05 -0.05 -3.53
N ASN A 97 -0.32 0.20 -4.77
CA ASN A 97 -1.60 -0.20 -5.34
C ASN A 97 -1.52 -1.63 -5.90
N SER A 98 -2.16 -1.91 -7.01
CA SER A 98 -2.17 -3.20 -7.71
C SER A 98 -2.62 -3.01 -9.16
N GLY A 99 -2.32 -3.97 -10.01
CA GLY A 99 -3.01 -4.08 -11.31
C GLY A 99 -4.54 -4.13 -11.18
N ALA A 100 -5.04 -4.63 -10.04
CA ALA A 100 -6.47 -4.65 -9.71
C ALA A 100 -7.09 -3.25 -9.53
N GLY A 101 -6.30 -2.21 -9.21
CA GLY A 101 -6.74 -0.82 -9.18
C GLY A 101 -6.79 -0.14 -10.55
N ARG A 102 -6.43 -0.85 -11.62
CA ARG A 102 -6.52 -0.38 -13.03
C ARG A 102 -7.51 -1.20 -13.85
N LYS A 103 -7.67 -2.48 -13.52
CA LYS A 103 -8.60 -3.40 -14.17
C LYS A 103 -9.08 -4.43 -13.16
N ALA A 104 -10.39 -4.47 -12.93
CA ALA A 104 -10.99 -5.48 -12.06
C ALA A 104 -10.82 -6.89 -12.65
N SER A 105 -10.69 -7.88 -11.76
CA SER A 105 -10.56 -9.29 -12.10
C SER A 105 -11.64 -10.11 -11.42
N PRO A 106 -12.02 -11.28 -11.98
CA PRO A 106 -12.89 -12.22 -11.28
C PRO A 106 -12.35 -12.55 -9.89
N ILE A 107 -13.24 -12.92 -8.97
CA ILE A 107 -12.94 -13.30 -7.58
C ILE A 107 -12.23 -12.22 -6.71
N MET A 108 -12.01 -11.03 -7.22
CA MET A 108 -11.27 -9.96 -6.55
C MET A 108 -12.10 -8.66 -6.43
N ALA A 109 -13.43 -8.77 -6.28
CA ALA A 109 -14.30 -7.62 -6.41
C ALA A 109 -14.05 -6.54 -5.34
N SER A 110 -14.08 -6.89 -4.04
CA SER A 110 -13.84 -5.96 -2.93
C SER A 110 -12.44 -5.38 -2.99
N TYR A 111 -11.44 -6.23 -3.25
CA TYR A 111 -10.05 -5.80 -3.42
C TYR A 111 -9.88 -4.85 -4.59
N SER A 112 -10.41 -5.19 -5.77
CA SER A 112 -10.33 -4.30 -6.94
C SER A 112 -11.00 -2.96 -6.65
N ALA A 113 -12.21 -2.96 -6.09
CA ALA A 113 -12.92 -1.73 -5.73
C ALA A 113 -12.12 -0.86 -4.76
N SER A 114 -11.53 -1.46 -3.71
CA SER A 114 -10.68 -0.73 -2.76
C SER A 114 -9.43 -0.14 -3.42
N LYS A 115 -8.79 -0.87 -4.34
CA LYS A 115 -7.61 -0.38 -5.07
C LYS A 115 -7.93 0.69 -6.12
N PHE A 116 -9.13 0.68 -6.71
CA PHE A 116 -9.64 1.80 -7.51
C PHE A 116 -9.91 3.03 -6.64
N ALA A 117 -10.53 2.86 -5.45
CA ALA A 117 -10.74 3.94 -4.51
C ALA A 117 -9.42 4.55 -4.03
N LEU A 118 -8.42 3.71 -3.68
CA LEU A 118 -7.09 4.16 -3.28
C LEU A 118 -6.38 4.92 -4.42
N ARG A 119 -6.59 4.54 -5.68
CA ARG A 119 -6.09 5.29 -6.84
C ARG A 119 -6.72 6.68 -6.89
N ALA A 120 -8.05 6.77 -6.79
CA ALA A 120 -8.75 8.04 -6.82
C ALA A 120 -8.29 8.97 -5.68
N PHE A 121 -8.06 8.41 -4.49
CA PHE A 121 -7.51 9.17 -3.37
C PHE A 121 -6.10 9.69 -3.67
N ALA A 122 -5.20 8.85 -4.19
CA ALA A 122 -3.84 9.25 -4.55
C ALA A 122 -3.83 10.35 -5.64
N ASP A 123 -4.72 10.24 -6.64
CA ASP A 123 -4.85 11.22 -7.71
C ASP A 123 -5.36 12.56 -7.15
N SER A 124 -6.38 12.55 -6.28
CA SER A 124 -6.91 13.75 -5.61
C SER A 124 -5.86 14.39 -4.71
N LEU A 125 -5.15 13.60 -3.89
CA LEU A 125 -4.09 14.12 -3.01
C LEU A 125 -2.99 14.83 -3.81
N ARG A 126 -2.64 14.32 -4.99
CA ARG A 126 -1.64 14.93 -5.88
C ARG A 126 -2.05 16.30 -6.39
N GLU A 127 -3.35 16.47 -6.69
CA GLU A 127 -3.89 17.74 -7.19
C GLU A 127 -4.11 18.74 -6.04
N ASP A 128 -4.55 18.27 -4.87
CA ASP A 128 -4.83 19.12 -3.72
C ASP A 128 -3.56 19.59 -3.00
N GLU A 129 -2.46 18.82 -3.06
CA GLU A 129 -1.19 19.06 -2.38
C GLU A 129 -0.02 19.18 -3.37
N PRO A 130 0.06 20.27 -4.15
CA PRO A 130 1.05 20.42 -5.23
C PRO A 130 2.51 20.48 -4.75
N GLU A 131 2.75 20.71 -3.47
CA GLU A 131 4.10 20.67 -2.88
C GLU A 131 4.56 19.26 -2.52
N LEU A 132 3.64 18.28 -2.45
CA LEU A 132 3.96 16.88 -2.20
C LEU A 132 4.16 16.13 -3.52
N ARG A 133 5.05 15.16 -3.52
CA ARG A 133 5.21 14.23 -4.65
C ARG A 133 4.48 12.93 -4.35
N VAL A 134 3.37 12.68 -5.02
CA VAL A 134 2.51 11.52 -4.80
C VAL A 134 2.66 10.52 -5.94
N THR A 135 3.21 9.34 -5.64
CA THR A 135 3.46 8.26 -6.60
C THR A 135 2.56 7.06 -6.31
N THR A 136 1.94 6.52 -7.35
CA THR A 136 1.18 5.26 -7.27
C THR A 136 1.92 4.15 -8.00
N VAL A 137 2.26 3.08 -7.29
CA VAL A 137 2.92 1.90 -7.86
C VAL A 137 1.87 0.81 -8.07
N TYR A 138 1.85 0.21 -9.26
CA TYR A 138 0.92 -0.87 -9.64
C TYR A 138 1.67 -2.16 -9.94
N PRO A 139 2.08 -2.94 -8.93
CA PRO A 139 2.71 -4.22 -9.15
C PRO A 139 1.75 -5.21 -9.82
N GLY A 140 2.32 -6.13 -10.59
CA GLY A 140 1.66 -7.38 -10.95
C GLY A 140 1.65 -8.36 -9.77
N ARG A 141 1.36 -9.61 -10.05
CA ARG A 141 1.41 -10.68 -9.03
C ARG A 141 2.85 -10.75 -8.49
N THR A 142 3.00 -10.63 -7.17
CA THR A 142 4.28 -10.54 -6.47
C THR A 142 4.39 -11.68 -5.47
N ASP A 143 5.53 -12.33 -5.33
CA ASP A 143 5.77 -13.38 -4.34
C ASP A 143 5.57 -12.84 -2.92
N SER A 144 4.47 -13.22 -2.29
CA SER A 144 4.04 -12.75 -0.98
C SER A 144 3.09 -13.77 -0.35
N THR A 145 2.84 -13.63 0.97
CA THR A 145 1.83 -14.43 1.67
C THR A 145 0.46 -14.30 1.01
N MET A 146 0.00 -13.08 0.72
CA MET A 146 -1.25 -12.81 0.01
C MET A 146 -1.33 -13.54 -1.33
N GLN A 147 -0.22 -13.59 -2.07
CA GLN A 147 -0.17 -14.29 -3.36
C GLN A 147 -0.25 -15.81 -3.20
N ARG A 148 0.34 -16.38 -2.13
CA ARG A 148 0.22 -17.81 -1.82
C ARG A 148 -1.21 -18.19 -1.50
N GLU A 149 -1.89 -17.39 -0.68
CA GLU A 149 -3.30 -17.55 -0.33
C GLU A 149 -4.20 -17.48 -1.57
N LEU A 150 -3.94 -16.53 -2.46
CA LEU A 150 -4.70 -16.40 -3.70
C LEU A 150 -4.52 -17.60 -4.62
N VAL A 151 -3.29 -18.10 -4.80
CA VAL A 151 -3.03 -19.32 -5.62
C VAL A 151 -3.71 -20.55 -5.01
N ALA A 152 -3.68 -20.68 -3.69
CA ALA A 152 -4.37 -21.75 -3.00
C ALA A 152 -5.90 -21.67 -3.22
N PHE A 153 -6.48 -20.46 -3.15
CA PHE A 153 -7.89 -20.22 -3.46
C PHE A 153 -8.24 -20.56 -4.93
N GLU A 154 -7.33 -20.25 -5.86
CA GLU A 154 -7.45 -20.59 -7.28
C GLU A 154 -7.29 -22.10 -7.56
N GLY A 155 -6.91 -22.90 -6.56
CA GLY A 155 -6.65 -24.35 -6.69
C GLY A 155 -5.37 -24.65 -7.48
N GLY A 156 -4.45 -23.70 -7.57
CA GLY A 156 -3.20 -23.82 -8.30
C GLY A 156 -2.03 -24.30 -7.43
N GLU A 157 -0.93 -24.69 -8.08
CA GLU A 157 0.35 -24.93 -7.42
C GLU A 157 1.18 -23.64 -7.39
N TYR A 158 1.74 -23.33 -6.22
CA TYR A 158 2.51 -22.12 -6.03
C TYR A 158 3.94 -22.27 -6.57
N ASP A 159 4.28 -21.42 -7.51
CA ASP A 159 5.63 -21.34 -8.08
C ASP A 159 6.12 -19.87 -8.01
N PRO A 160 7.04 -19.53 -7.10
CA PRO A 160 7.52 -18.16 -6.92
C PRO A 160 8.19 -17.58 -8.17
N ALA A 161 8.75 -18.43 -9.03
CA ALA A 161 9.39 -17.98 -10.29
C ALA A 161 8.40 -17.34 -11.28
N LYS A 162 7.10 -17.53 -11.05
CA LYS A 162 6.03 -16.95 -11.87
C LYS A 162 5.65 -15.53 -11.45
N PHE A 163 6.20 -15.01 -10.35
CA PHE A 163 5.81 -13.75 -9.74
C PHE A 163 6.98 -12.76 -9.72
N LEU A 164 6.65 -11.48 -9.49
CA LEU A 164 7.67 -10.49 -9.17
C LEU A 164 8.31 -10.82 -7.82
N HIS A 165 9.61 -10.66 -7.71
CA HIS A 165 10.27 -10.65 -6.41
C HIS A 165 9.91 -9.33 -5.67
N PRO A 166 9.65 -9.35 -4.35
CA PRO A 166 9.35 -8.13 -3.59
C PRO A 166 10.40 -7.03 -3.76
N ASP A 167 11.69 -7.40 -3.82
CA ASP A 167 12.79 -6.44 -3.99
C ASP A 167 12.74 -5.72 -5.35
N THR A 168 12.17 -6.35 -6.39
CA THR A 168 11.94 -5.67 -7.67
C THR A 168 10.94 -4.53 -7.54
N VAL A 169 9.90 -4.73 -6.73
CA VAL A 169 8.92 -3.68 -6.43
C VAL A 169 9.56 -2.61 -5.56
N ALA A 170 10.31 -2.99 -4.53
CA ALA A 170 11.02 -2.06 -3.66
C ALA A 170 12.04 -1.21 -4.43
N ALA A 171 12.80 -1.80 -5.36
CA ALA A 171 13.74 -1.07 -6.20
C ALA A 171 13.04 0.00 -7.07
N ALA A 172 11.86 -0.31 -7.60
CA ALA A 172 11.09 0.65 -8.39
C ALA A 172 10.53 1.80 -7.52
N VAL A 173 10.13 1.52 -6.27
CA VAL A 173 9.78 2.55 -5.29
C VAL A 173 10.99 3.44 -5.02
N ALA A 174 12.15 2.86 -4.73
CA ALA A 174 13.38 3.61 -4.46
C ALA A 174 13.78 4.50 -5.65
N GLN A 175 13.64 4.02 -6.89
CA GLN A 175 13.90 4.80 -8.09
C GLN A 175 12.95 5.99 -8.24
N ALA A 176 11.64 5.80 -7.96
CA ALA A 176 10.66 6.88 -8.00
C ALA A 176 10.98 7.96 -6.95
N LEU A 177 11.33 7.54 -5.74
CA LEU A 177 11.71 8.44 -4.64
C LEU A 177 13.01 9.21 -4.95
N ALA A 178 13.97 8.60 -5.63
CA ALA A 178 15.24 9.20 -6.01
C ALA A 178 15.15 10.15 -7.22
N THR A 179 13.97 10.34 -7.80
CA THR A 179 13.78 11.29 -8.90
C THR A 179 14.13 12.71 -8.43
N PRO A 180 14.94 13.48 -9.18
CA PRO A 180 15.30 14.84 -8.82
C PRO A 180 14.08 15.75 -8.58
N PRO A 181 14.21 16.83 -7.77
CA PRO A 181 13.07 17.64 -7.35
C PRO A 181 12.28 18.34 -8.47
N ASP A 182 12.88 18.49 -9.64
CA ASP A 182 12.25 19.03 -10.85
C ASP A 182 11.39 17.98 -11.60
N GLY A 183 11.43 16.71 -11.14
CA GLY A 183 10.66 15.60 -11.70
C GLY A 183 9.69 15.01 -10.69
N HIS A 184 8.56 14.50 -11.18
CA HIS A 184 7.58 13.80 -10.38
C HIS A 184 7.08 12.54 -11.11
N VAL A 185 7.35 11.37 -10.55
CA VAL A 185 6.84 10.10 -11.07
C VAL A 185 5.43 9.87 -10.52
N HIS A 186 4.42 10.01 -11.36
CA HIS A 186 3.01 9.84 -10.96
C HIS A 186 2.61 8.38 -10.82
N GLU A 187 2.98 7.55 -11.80
CA GLU A 187 2.62 6.14 -11.84
C GLU A 187 3.80 5.25 -12.23
N VAL A 188 3.93 4.11 -11.57
CA VAL A 188 4.87 3.04 -11.93
C VAL A 188 4.10 1.75 -12.12
N VAL A 189 4.21 1.14 -13.29
CA VAL A 189 3.56 -0.14 -13.62
C VAL A 189 4.61 -1.21 -13.82
N ILE A 190 4.57 -2.26 -12.98
CA ILE A 190 5.54 -3.36 -13.03
C ILE A 190 4.80 -4.68 -13.23
N ARG A 191 5.28 -5.50 -14.12
CA ARG A 191 4.72 -6.83 -14.42
C ARG A 191 5.84 -7.87 -14.42
N PRO A 192 5.54 -9.14 -14.11
CA PRO A 192 6.48 -10.23 -14.34
C PRO A 192 6.93 -10.22 -15.81
N ALA A 193 8.23 -10.40 -16.05
CA ALA A 193 8.77 -10.50 -17.40
C ALA A 193 8.26 -11.79 -18.09
N GLY A 194 8.07 -11.74 -19.41
CA GLY A 194 7.66 -12.91 -20.21
C GLY A 194 6.17 -13.25 -20.17
N ARG A 195 5.29 -12.34 -19.75
CA ARG A 195 3.83 -12.56 -19.74
C ARG A 195 3.08 -11.36 -20.31
#